data_8abbcdf6e98c257be31fc05d9d078ac6
#
_entry.id   8abbcdf6e98c257be31fc05d9d078ac6
#
_cell.length_a   1.000
_cell.length_b   1.000
_cell.length_c   1.000
_cell.angle_alpha   90.00
_cell.angle_beta   90.00
_cell.angle_gamma   90.00
#
_symmetry.space_group_name_H-M   'P 1'
#
loop_
_entity.id
_entity.type
_entity.pdbx_description
1 polymer ?
#
loop_
_entity_poly.entity_id
_entity_poly.type
_entity_poly.pdbx_seq_one_letter_code
_entity_poly.pdbx_strand_id
1 'polypeptide(L)'
;MKMDKSQYKDVYVFVEQREGVIQKVAIELLGKARELADSLNEKVVAMLAGQAQELIAYGADVVLCADERELVQYNTEPYAQAITQIVHERKPSIVLIGATTIGRDLGPRLSARLETGLTADCTGLAISDERDLLMTRPAFGGNLMATIICKEHRPQMSTVRPGVMRTKPKDEQRAGTVEKVNIHFDKSKFKVRILETVKEQKNRIDITEAKILVSGGRGVGNTEGFEMLGKLAETLNAEVSSSRAMVDAGVMPHDRQVGQTGKTVRPDLYFAMGISGAIQHLAGMEESEFIVAVNKDKYAPIFNVADLGIVGDVKQIVPLLTERLANIRKTDK
;
A
#
# COMPACT_ATOMS: atom_id res chain seq x y z
N MET A 1 -31.91 -17.95 -2.88
CA MET A 1 -32.29 -17.61 -1.49
C MET A 1 -31.65 -16.29 -1.17
N LYS A 2 -32.37 -15.26 -0.69
CA LYS A 2 -31.76 -13.97 -0.35
C LYS A 2 -30.88 -14.17 0.88
N MET A 3 -29.63 -13.70 0.84
CA MET A 3 -28.71 -13.80 1.97
C MET A 3 -29.23 -13.01 3.17
N ASP A 4 -29.24 -13.62 4.34
CA ASP A 4 -29.56 -12.93 5.59
C ASP A 4 -28.34 -12.14 6.08
N LYS A 5 -28.32 -10.85 5.77
CA LYS A 5 -27.21 -9.94 6.10
C LYS A 5 -27.08 -9.66 7.59
N SER A 6 -28.14 -9.88 8.38
CA SER A 6 -28.13 -9.63 9.83
C SER A 6 -27.18 -10.54 10.61
N GLN A 7 -26.78 -11.67 10.01
CA GLN A 7 -25.82 -12.61 10.58
C GLN A 7 -24.36 -12.17 10.40
N TYR A 8 -24.13 -11.17 9.54
CA TYR A 8 -22.79 -10.71 9.20
C TYR A 8 -22.46 -9.41 9.94
N LYS A 9 -21.36 -9.40 10.66
CA LYS A 9 -20.89 -8.26 11.46
C LYS A 9 -19.37 -8.22 11.55
N ASP A 10 -18.86 -7.11 12.00
CA ASP A 10 -17.46 -6.82 12.25
C ASP A 10 -16.63 -6.61 10.96
N VAL A 11 -15.63 -5.78 11.08
CA VAL A 11 -14.69 -5.43 10.01
C VAL A 11 -13.41 -6.23 10.18
N TYR A 12 -13.13 -7.08 9.21
CA TYR A 12 -11.98 -7.96 9.22
C TYR A 12 -10.87 -7.42 8.33
N VAL A 13 -9.64 -7.50 8.81
CA VAL A 13 -8.43 -7.10 8.07
C VAL A 13 -7.54 -8.31 7.90
N PHE A 14 -7.19 -8.64 6.65
CA PHE A 14 -6.10 -9.56 6.37
C PHE A 14 -4.77 -8.90 6.71
N VAL A 15 -4.07 -9.45 7.68
CA VAL A 15 -2.75 -8.96 8.10
C VAL A 15 -1.68 -9.61 7.24
N GLU A 16 -1.24 -8.89 6.21
CA GLU A 16 -0.12 -9.35 5.41
C GLU A 16 1.15 -9.34 6.23
N GLN A 17 1.85 -10.45 6.20
CA GLN A 17 3.19 -10.60 6.78
C GLN A 17 4.15 -11.21 5.76
N ARG A 18 5.42 -10.91 5.91
CA ARG A 18 6.52 -11.53 5.17
C ARG A 18 7.58 -11.95 6.18
N GLU A 19 7.82 -13.26 6.28
CA GLU A 19 8.81 -13.82 7.22
C GLU A 19 8.61 -13.37 8.69
N GLY A 20 7.36 -13.30 9.12
CA GLY A 20 6.99 -12.87 10.46
C GLY A 20 6.95 -11.34 10.66
N VAL A 21 7.30 -10.54 9.63
CA VAL A 21 7.23 -9.08 9.69
C VAL A 21 5.91 -8.60 9.12
N ILE A 22 5.12 -7.91 9.95
CA ILE A 22 3.85 -7.30 9.54
C ILE A 22 4.15 -6.17 8.55
N GLN A 23 3.44 -6.19 7.42
CA GLN A 23 3.61 -5.16 6.40
C GLN A 23 2.85 -3.89 6.77
N LYS A 24 3.41 -2.72 6.43
CA LYS A 24 2.85 -1.39 6.73
C LYS A 24 1.38 -1.26 6.30
N VAL A 25 1.02 -1.81 5.14
CA VAL A 25 -0.36 -1.79 4.62
C VAL A 25 -1.36 -2.43 5.59
N ALA A 26 -0.98 -3.44 6.35
CA ALA A 26 -1.86 -4.06 7.34
C ALA A 26 -2.15 -3.08 8.49
N ILE A 27 -1.15 -2.32 8.93
CA ILE A 27 -1.31 -1.29 9.96
C ILE A 27 -2.19 -0.12 9.46
N GLU A 28 -1.98 0.31 8.22
CA GLU A 28 -2.84 1.31 7.56
C GLU A 28 -4.30 0.86 7.52
N LEU A 29 -4.52 -0.41 7.14
CA LEU A 29 -5.86 -0.98 7.08
C LEU A 29 -6.53 -1.14 8.44
N LEU A 30 -5.79 -1.46 9.50
CA LEU A 30 -6.34 -1.49 10.86
C LEU A 30 -6.83 -0.11 11.30
N GLY A 31 -6.08 0.94 11.01
CA GLY A 31 -6.50 2.31 11.25
C GLY A 31 -7.80 2.66 10.54
N LYS A 32 -7.92 2.30 9.26
CA LYS A 32 -9.15 2.53 8.47
C LYS A 32 -10.30 1.63 8.90
N ALA A 33 -10.03 0.36 9.18
CA ALA A 33 -11.04 -0.57 9.72
C ALA A 33 -11.65 -0.06 11.02
N ARG A 34 -10.86 0.58 11.89
CA ARG A 34 -11.36 1.17 13.13
C ARG A 34 -12.36 2.31 12.86
N GLU A 35 -12.09 3.18 11.88
CA GLU A 35 -13.03 4.24 11.49
C GLU A 35 -14.36 3.66 10.96
N LEU A 36 -14.28 2.64 10.11
CA LEU A 36 -15.45 1.97 9.55
C LEU A 36 -16.24 1.24 10.63
N ALA A 37 -15.56 0.51 11.50
CA ALA A 37 -16.17 -0.25 12.58
C ALA A 37 -16.82 0.68 13.63
N ASP A 38 -16.22 1.83 13.95
CA ASP A 38 -16.80 2.84 14.83
C ASP A 38 -18.11 3.39 14.24
N SER A 39 -18.13 3.66 12.91
CA SER A 39 -19.36 4.10 12.22
C SER A 39 -20.47 3.05 12.22
N LEU A 40 -20.10 1.77 12.28
CA LEU A 40 -21.03 0.63 12.32
C LEU A 40 -21.37 0.18 13.75
N ASN A 41 -20.68 0.67 14.76
CA ASN A 41 -20.69 0.16 16.13
C ASN A 41 -20.36 -1.35 16.16
N GLU A 42 -19.29 -1.72 15.45
CA GLU A 42 -18.79 -3.09 15.27
C GLU A 42 -17.33 -3.20 15.71
N LYS A 43 -16.79 -4.42 15.73
CA LYS A 43 -15.40 -4.69 16.10
C LYS A 43 -14.49 -4.71 14.88
N VAL A 44 -13.20 -4.48 15.12
CA VAL A 44 -12.11 -4.73 14.17
C VAL A 44 -11.44 -6.04 14.53
N VAL A 45 -11.37 -6.94 13.56
CA VAL A 45 -10.75 -8.26 13.70
C VAL A 45 -9.57 -8.38 12.74
N ALA A 46 -8.36 -8.59 13.28
CA ALA A 46 -7.16 -8.87 12.50
C ALA A 46 -7.03 -10.39 12.25
N MET A 47 -6.84 -10.81 11.00
CA MET A 47 -6.74 -12.22 10.61
C MET A 47 -5.32 -12.62 10.25
N LEU A 48 -4.90 -13.81 10.68
CA LEU A 48 -3.66 -14.52 10.31
C LEU A 48 -2.38 -13.81 10.77
N ALA A 49 -2.41 -13.17 11.92
CA ALA A 49 -1.24 -12.53 12.49
C ALA A 49 -0.40 -13.49 13.33
N GLY A 50 0.90 -13.53 13.11
CA GLY A 50 1.85 -14.28 13.95
C GLY A 50 2.23 -13.54 15.25
N GLN A 51 2.20 -12.18 15.27
CA GLN A 51 2.49 -11.35 16.44
C GLN A 51 1.28 -10.47 16.77
N ALA A 52 0.54 -10.88 17.78
CA ALA A 52 -0.80 -10.40 18.03
C ALA A 52 -0.88 -9.05 18.75
N GLN A 53 -0.02 -8.80 19.72
CA GLN A 53 -0.19 -7.69 20.66
C GLN A 53 -0.02 -6.31 20.02
N GLU A 54 0.87 -6.21 19.05
CA GLU A 54 1.09 -4.96 18.32
C GLU A 54 -0.15 -4.52 17.53
N LEU A 55 -0.91 -5.45 16.96
CA LEU A 55 -2.10 -5.14 16.17
C LEU A 55 -3.25 -4.55 17.00
N ILE A 56 -3.35 -4.94 18.28
CA ILE A 56 -4.32 -4.36 19.22
C ILE A 56 -4.03 -2.87 19.40
N ALA A 57 -2.77 -2.52 19.60
CA ALA A 57 -2.34 -1.12 19.76
C ALA A 57 -2.65 -0.24 18.52
N TYR A 58 -2.77 -0.84 17.33
CA TYR A 58 -3.16 -0.15 16.10
C TYR A 58 -4.66 -0.20 15.78
N GLY A 59 -5.49 -0.73 16.67
CA GLY A 59 -6.94 -0.60 16.58
C GLY A 59 -7.73 -1.90 16.47
N ALA A 60 -7.10 -3.08 16.49
CA ALA A 60 -7.80 -4.35 16.54
C ALA A 60 -8.45 -4.57 17.91
N ASP A 61 -9.69 -5.08 17.93
CA ASP A 61 -10.36 -5.55 19.15
C ASP A 61 -10.09 -7.04 19.37
N VAL A 62 -9.96 -7.78 18.27
CA VAL A 62 -9.67 -9.21 18.27
C VAL A 62 -8.58 -9.50 17.27
N VAL A 63 -7.64 -10.35 17.64
CA VAL A 63 -6.60 -10.86 16.74
C VAL A 63 -6.75 -12.38 16.63
N LEU A 64 -7.05 -12.87 15.44
CA LEU A 64 -7.14 -14.28 15.12
C LEU A 64 -5.77 -14.79 14.66
N CYS A 65 -5.13 -15.60 15.48
CA CYS A 65 -3.81 -16.18 15.19
C CYS A 65 -3.95 -17.60 14.70
N ALA A 66 -3.52 -17.87 13.48
CA ALA A 66 -3.31 -19.21 12.93
C ALA A 66 -1.81 -19.50 12.92
N ASP A 67 -1.40 -20.55 13.64
CA ASP A 67 0.01 -20.94 13.81
C ASP A 67 0.30 -22.24 13.05
N GLU A 68 -0.14 -22.28 11.80
CA GLU A 68 -0.03 -23.46 10.95
C GLU A 68 1.20 -23.36 10.04
N ARG A 69 1.94 -24.46 9.90
CA ARG A 69 3.15 -24.53 9.07
C ARG A 69 2.90 -24.10 7.63
N GLU A 70 1.72 -24.38 7.10
CA GLU A 70 1.27 -24.05 5.75
C GLU A 70 1.11 -22.54 5.52
N LEU A 71 1.08 -21.73 6.59
CA LEU A 71 0.92 -20.28 6.55
C LEU A 71 2.22 -19.50 6.83
N VAL A 72 3.34 -20.19 7.07
CA VAL A 72 4.64 -19.53 7.32
C VAL A 72 5.11 -18.74 6.10
N GLN A 73 4.92 -19.31 4.91
CA GLN A 73 5.21 -18.65 3.63
C GLN A 73 3.93 -18.50 2.83
N TYR A 74 3.80 -17.38 2.14
CA TYR A 74 2.62 -17.16 1.32
C TYR A 74 2.54 -18.19 0.18
N ASN A 75 1.44 -18.91 0.15
CA ASN A 75 0.99 -19.70 -0.97
C ASN A 75 -0.54 -19.53 -1.07
N THR A 76 -1.04 -19.23 -2.25
CA THR A 76 -2.43 -18.82 -2.48
C THR A 76 -3.44 -19.81 -1.93
N GLU A 77 -3.26 -21.10 -2.17
CA GLU A 77 -4.27 -22.11 -1.80
C GLU A 77 -4.38 -22.32 -0.27
N PRO A 78 -3.29 -22.51 0.51
CA PRO A 78 -3.39 -22.57 1.96
C PRO A 78 -4.03 -21.32 2.58
N TYR A 79 -3.60 -20.12 2.15
CA TYR A 79 -4.16 -18.86 2.65
C TYR A 79 -5.66 -18.72 2.29
N ALA A 80 -6.03 -19.09 1.07
CA ALA A 80 -7.43 -19.05 0.65
C ALA A 80 -8.31 -20.03 1.44
N GLN A 81 -7.82 -21.23 1.76
CA GLN A 81 -8.53 -22.16 2.62
C GLN A 81 -8.71 -21.62 4.03
N ALA A 82 -7.65 -21.09 4.63
CA ALA A 82 -7.67 -20.56 5.98
C ALA A 82 -8.67 -19.40 6.13
N ILE A 83 -8.55 -18.40 5.26
CA ILE A 83 -9.44 -17.22 5.34
C ILE A 83 -10.89 -17.60 5.01
N THR A 84 -11.12 -18.47 4.03
CA THR A 84 -12.47 -18.94 3.70
C THR A 84 -13.12 -19.62 4.91
N GLN A 85 -12.38 -20.48 5.62
CA GLN A 85 -12.87 -21.14 6.83
C GLN A 85 -13.24 -20.13 7.91
N ILE A 86 -12.36 -19.16 8.20
CA ILE A 86 -12.64 -18.08 9.17
C ILE A 86 -13.89 -17.29 8.77
N VAL A 87 -14.01 -16.91 7.49
CA VAL A 87 -15.16 -16.13 6.99
C VAL A 87 -16.48 -16.92 7.11
N HIS A 88 -16.48 -18.20 6.81
CA HIS A 88 -17.69 -19.03 6.95
C HIS A 88 -18.12 -19.19 8.42
N GLU A 89 -17.17 -19.35 9.33
CA GLU A 89 -17.42 -19.52 10.75
C GLU A 89 -17.85 -18.21 11.44
N ARG A 90 -17.21 -17.11 11.10
CA ARG A 90 -17.33 -15.84 11.82
C ARG A 90 -18.25 -14.82 11.14
N LYS A 91 -18.54 -15.00 9.84
CA LYS A 91 -19.45 -14.17 9.05
C LYS A 91 -19.16 -12.67 9.15
N PRO A 92 -17.97 -12.21 8.72
CA PRO A 92 -17.64 -10.77 8.71
C PRO A 92 -18.56 -9.99 7.77
N SER A 93 -18.91 -8.75 8.15
CA SER A 93 -19.64 -7.82 7.26
C SER A 93 -18.72 -7.27 6.16
N ILE A 94 -17.47 -6.98 6.52
CA ILE A 94 -16.47 -6.38 5.66
C ILE A 94 -15.14 -7.15 5.78
N VAL A 95 -14.44 -7.35 4.66
CA VAL A 95 -13.07 -7.88 4.62
C VAL A 95 -12.18 -6.94 3.82
N LEU A 96 -11.14 -6.42 4.46
CA LEU A 96 -10.14 -5.54 3.85
C LEU A 96 -8.82 -6.28 3.65
N ILE A 97 -8.20 -6.08 2.49
CA ILE A 97 -6.95 -6.69 2.06
C ILE A 97 -6.06 -5.60 1.45
N GLY A 98 -4.75 -5.59 1.70
CA GLY A 98 -3.84 -4.68 1.02
C GLY A 98 -3.71 -5.02 -0.47
N ALA A 99 -3.73 -4.05 -1.37
CA ALA A 99 -3.54 -4.26 -2.81
C ALA A 99 -2.06 -4.44 -3.19
N THR A 100 -1.34 -5.21 -2.39
CA THR A 100 0.02 -5.68 -2.65
C THR A 100 0.02 -6.80 -3.70
N THR A 101 1.18 -7.31 -4.09
CA THR A 101 1.28 -8.50 -4.95
C THR A 101 0.53 -9.69 -4.35
N ILE A 102 0.66 -9.90 -3.03
CA ILE A 102 -0.05 -10.97 -2.31
C ILE A 102 -1.56 -10.72 -2.31
N GLY A 103 -2.00 -9.52 -1.94
CA GLY A 103 -3.42 -9.23 -1.85
C GLY A 103 -4.14 -9.20 -3.20
N ARG A 104 -3.45 -8.81 -4.29
CA ARG A 104 -3.98 -8.86 -5.66
C ARG A 104 -4.12 -10.29 -6.19
N ASP A 105 -3.37 -11.23 -5.67
CA ASP A 105 -3.53 -12.65 -5.94
C ASP A 105 -4.61 -13.29 -5.06
N LEU A 106 -4.57 -13.04 -3.74
CA LEU A 106 -5.44 -13.65 -2.75
C LEU A 106 -6.88 -13.12 -2.80
N GLY A 107 -7.07 -11.81 -2.94
CA GLY A 107 -8.38 -11.15 -2.88
C GLY A 107 -9.38 -11.69 -3.91
N PRO A 108 -9.06 -11.74 -5.21
CA PRO A 108 -9.93 -12.33 -6.23
C PRO A 108 -10.22 -13.82 -5.99
N ARG A 109 -9.24 -14.57 -5.48
CA ARG A 109 -9.41 -15.98 -5.14
C ARG A 109 -10.43 -16.17 -4.03
N LEU A 110 -10.36 -15.34 -2.99
CA LEU A 110 -11.32 -15.35 -1.88
C LEU A 110 -12.72 -14.93 -2.34
N SER A 111 -12.82 -13.84 -3.09
CA SER A 111 -14.08 -13.33 -3.62
C SER A 111 -14.84 -14.40 -4.42
N ALA A 112 -14.14 -15.08 -5.33
CA ALA A 112 -14.72 -16.18 -6.11
C ALA A 112 -15.16 -17.36 -5.22
N ARG A 113 -14.37 -17.72 -4.20
CA ARG A 113 -14.67 -18.86 -3.31
C ARG A 113 -15.82 -18.55 -2.33
N LEU A 114 -15.96 -17.30 -1.93
CA LEU A 114 -17.01 -16.82 -1.04
C LEU A 114 -18.27 -16.35 -1.80
N GLU A 115 -18.26 -16.44 -3.12
CA GLU A 115 -19.36 -16.02 -4.01
C GLU A 115 -19.82 -14.58 -3.75
N THR A 116 -18.85 -13.67 -3.53
CA THR A 116 -19.12 -12.26 -3.25
C THR A 116 -18.33 -11.33 -4.18
N GLY A 117 -18.69 -10.04 -4.20
CA GLY A 117 -17.98 -9.02 -4.98
C GLY A 117 -16.69 -8.55 -4.31
N LEU A 118 -15.70 -8.19 -5.15
CA LEU A 118 -14.46 -7.54 -4.73
C LEU A 118 -14.25 -6.26 -5.52
N THR A 119 -14.05 -5.14 -4.83
CA THR A 119 -13.56 -3.91 -5.46
C THR A 119 -12.06 -3.80 -5.27
N ALA A 120 -11.33 -3.79 -6.40
CA ALA A 120 -9.87 -3.82 -6.38
C ALA A 120 -9.25 -2.43 -6.41
N ASP A 121 -8.11 -2.27 -5.69
CA ASP A 121 -7.22 -1.10 -5.73
C ASP A 121 -7.92 0.19 -5.30
N CYS A 122 -8.70 0.11 -4.22
CA CYS A 122 -9.42 1.24 -3.65
C CYS A 122 -8.47 2.26 -3.04
N THR A 123 -8.85 3.54 -3.16
CA THR A 123 -8.16 4.67 -2.55
C THR A 123 -9.02 5.38 -1.50
N GLY A 124 -10.31 5.08 -1.45
CA GLY A 124 -11.24 5.60 -0.45
C GLY A 124 -12.23 4.54 0.03
N LEU A 125 -12.52 4.54 1.33
CA LEU A 125 -13.52 3.70 1.96
C LEU A 125 -14.36 4.53 2.91
N ALA A 126 -15.67 4.34 2.89
CA ALA A 126 -16.61 4.98 3.81
C ALA A 126 -17.82 4.05 4.06
N ILE A 127 -18.64 4.37 5.06
CA ILE A 127 -19.91 3.70 5.31
C ILE A 127 -21.04 4.62 4.83
N SER A 128 -21.99 4.06 4.10
CA SER A 128 -23.22 4.75 3.71
C SER A 128 -24.24 4.83 4.86
N ASP A 129 -25.27 5.67 4.70
CA ASP A 129 -26.39 5.73 5.64
C ASP A 129 -27.13 4.39 5.75
N GLU A 130 -27.08 3.55 4.71
CA GLU A 130 -27.64 2.20 4.65
C GLU A 130 -26.73 1.13 5.27
N ARG A 131 -25.60 1.54 5.88
CA ARG A 131 -24.58 0.67 6.50
C ARG A 131 -23.83 -0.23 5.50
N ASP A 132 -23.78 0.14 4.21
CA ASP A 132 -22.99 -0.53 3.20
C ASP A 132 -21.62 0.12 3.04
N LEU A 133 -20.61 -0.68 2.69
CA LEU A 133 -19.27 -0.19 2.39
C LEU A 133 -19.25 0.52 1.03
N LEU A 134 -18.90 1.79 1.01
CA LEU A 134 -18.59 2.58 -0.18
C LEU A 134 -17.11 2.41 -0.53
N MET A 135 -16.84 1.83 -1.69
CA MET A 135 -15.49 1.48 -2.14
C MET A 135 -15.12 2.37 -3.33
N THR A 136 -14.32 3.40 -3.08
CA THR A 136 -13.91 4.36 -4.11
C THR A 136 -12.55 4.01 -4.68
N ARG A 137 -12.46 4.00 -6.01
CA ARG A 137 -11.22 3.72 -6.75
C ARG A 137 -11.08 4.60 -7.98
N PRO A 138 -9.85 4.90 -8.41
CA PRO A 138 -9.61 5.51 -9.72
C PRO A 138 -10.03 4.58 -10.85
N ALA A 139 -10.67 5.15 -11.86
CA ALA A 139 -11.09 4.49 -13.09
C ALA A 139 -10.59 5.28 -14.30
N PHE A 140 -10.55 4.64 -15.48
CA PHE A 140 -10.15 5.28 -16.74
C PHE A 140 -8.83 6.07 -16.66
N GLY A 141 -7.80 5.43 -16.10
CA GLY A 141 -6.48 6.07 -15.99
C GLY A 141 -6.36 7.15 -14.90
N GLY A 142 -7.29 7.21 -13.96
CA GLY A 142 -7.30 8.19 -12.87
C GLY A 142 -8.17 9.41 -13.11
N ASN A 143 -8.74 9.57 -14.33
CA ASN A 143 -9.57 10.73 -14.66
C ASN A 143 -10.95 10.71 -14.01
N LEU A 144 -11.39 9.59 -13.50
CA LEU A 144 -12.68 9.43 -12.83
C LEU A 144 -12.50 8.61 -11.55
N MET A 145 -13.26 8.99 -10.53
CA MET A 145 -13.39 8.21 -9.30
C MET A 145 -14.70 7.44 -9.34
N ALA A 146 -14.61 6.11 -9.26
CA ALA A 146 -15.78 5.25 -9.21
C ALA A 146 -16.01 4.78 -7.77
N THR A 147 -17.21 5.00 -7.25
CA THR A 147 -17.64 4.45 -5.96
C THR A 147 -18.55 3.24 -6.20
N ILE A 148 -18.15 2.09 -5.71
CA ILE A 148 -18.80 0.80 -5.91
C ILE A 148 -19.37 0.33 -4.57
N ILE A 149 -20.56 -0.30 -4.63
CA ILE A 149 -21.27 -0.86 -3.48
C ILE A 149 -21.64 -2.32 -3.80
N CYS A 150 -21.35 -3.23 -2.90
CA CYS A 150 -21.80 -4.62 -2.98
C CYS A 150 -23.03 -4.84 -2.08
N LYS A 151 -24.23 -4.53 -2.60
CA LYS A 151 -25.45 -4.54 -1.77
C LYS A 151 -25.93 -5.95 -1.41
N GLU A 152 -25.81 -6.94 -2.30
CA GLU A 152 -26.50 -8.22 -2.17
C GLU A 152 -25.70 -9.31 -1.48
N HIS A 153 -24.39 -9.23 -1.45
CA HIS A 153 -23.49 -10.27 -0.94
C HIS A 153 -22.68 -9.80 0.28
N ARG A 154 -22.27 -10.76 1.09
CA ARG A 154 -21.34 -10.57 2.23
C ARG A 154 -20.29 -11.67 2.24
N PRO A 155 -19.07 -11.37 2.74
CA PRO A 155 -18.61 -10.04 3.16
C PRO A 155 -18.51 -9.06 1.98
N GLN A 156 -18.59 -7.75 2.25
CA GLN A 156 -18.19 -6.73 1.29
C GLN A 156 -16.66 -6.69 1.27
N MET A 157 -16.04 -6.91 0.11
CA MET A 157 -14.59 -7.08 0.02
C MET A 157 -13.93 -5.97 -0.78
N SER A 158 -12.79 -5.51 -0.28
CA SER A 158 -11.98 -4.52 -0.97
C SER A 158 -10.50 -4.88 -0.87
N THR A 159 -9.76 -4.72 -1.98
CA THR A 159 -8.31 -4.51 -1.86
C THR A 159 -8.01 -3.02 -1.88
N VAL A 160 -7.11 -2.57 -0.99
CA VAL A 160 -6.80 -1.15 -0.77
C VAL A 160 -5.37 -0.88 -1.14
N ARG A 161 -5.14 0.16 -1.91
CA ARG A 161 -3.81 0.56 -2.36
C ARG A 161 -2.92 0.89 -1.15
N PRO A 162 -1.71 0.33 -1.04
CA PRO A 162 -0.75 0.72 0.01
C PRO A 162 -0.42 2.21 -0.02
N GLY A 163 -0.24 2.81 1.14
CA GLY A 163 0.15 4.21 1.28
C GLY A 163 -0.99 5.23 1.18
N VAL A 164 -2.23 4.81 0.87
CA VAL A 164 -3.37 5.75 0.75
C VAL A 164 -4.15 5.92 2.05
N MET A 165 -4.08 4.96 2.96
CA MET A 165 -4.73 5.07 4.27
C MET A 165 -3.72 5.53 5.32
N ARG A 166 -4.15 6.41 6.22
CA ARG A 166 -3.28 6.88 7.31
C ARG A 166 -3.20 5.84 8.41
N THR A 167 -1.99 5.56 8.88
CA THR A 167 -1.80 4.81 10.11
C THR A 167 -2.26 5.66 11.29
N LYS A 168 -3.01 5.07 12.23
CA LYS A 168 -3.30 5.74 13.50
C LYS A 168 -2.09 5.67 14.43
N PRO A 169 -1.92 6.64 15.33
CA PRO A 169 -0.92 6.55 16.40
C PRO A 169 -1.12 5.25 17.19
N LYS A 170 -0.02 4.65 17.62
CA LYS A 170 -0.03 3.45 18.46
C LYS A 170 -0.59 3.79 19.84
N ASP A 171 -1.64 3.09 20.24
CA ASP A 171 -2.24 3.20 21.58
C ASP A 171 -1.83 1.96 22.41
N GLU A 172 -0.83 2.09 23.22
CA GLU A 172 -0.31 0.99 24.05
C GLU A 172 -1.24 0.61 25.21
N GLN A 173 -2.24 1.45 25.52
CA GLN A 173 -3.21 1.18 26.59
C GLN A 173 -4.46 0.46 26.08
N ARG A 174 -4.58 0.29 24.74
CA ARG A 174 -5.73 -0.37 24.15
C ARG A 174 -5.81 -1.83 24.57
N ALA A 175 -6.98 -2.23 25.07
CA ALA A 175 -7.29 -3.62 25.37
C ALA A 175 -7.91 -4.33 24.17
N GLY A 176 -7.56 -5.59 23.98
CA GLY A 176 -8.11 -6.47 22.96
C GLY A 176 -7.88 -7.93 23.34
N THR A 177 -8.39 -8.83 22.51
CA THR A 177 -8.27 -10.27 22.74
C THR A 177 -7.48 -10.93 21.61
N VAL A 178 -6.70 -11.96 21.97
CA VAL A 178 -6.01 -12.82 21.01
C VAL A 178 -6.66 -14.20 21.07
N GLU A 179 -7.17 -14.64 19.92
CA GLU A 179 -7.81 -15.95 19.78
C GLU A 179 -6.97 -16.83 18.86
N LYS A 180 -6.63 -18.03 19.30
CA LYS A 180 -6.02 -19.03 18.44
C LYS A 180 -7.11 -19.71 17.62
N VAL A 181 -6.93 -19.74 16.30
CA VAL A 181 -7.82 -20.45 15.37
C VAL A 181 -7.09 -21.67 14.80
N ASN A 182 -7.77 -22.81 14.76
CA ASN A 182 -7.23 -24.04 14.17
C ASN A 182 -7.78 -24.16 12.75
N ILE A 183 -6.89 -24.28 11.78
CA ILE A 183 -7.25 -24.37 10.37
C ILE A 183 -7.14 -25.81 9.89
N HIS A 184 -8.17 -26.30 9.22
CA HIS A 184 -8.17 -27.61 8.59
C HIS A 184 -7.90 -27.49 7.09
N PHE A 185 -6.77 -28.06 6.63
CA PHE A 185 -6.35 -28.00 5.25
C PHE A 185 -6.73 -29.25 4.46
N ASP A 186 -7.39 -29.05 3.32
CA ASP A 186 -7.47 -30.06 2.27
C ASP A 186 -6.19 -30.01 1.43
N LYS A 187 -5.18 -30.79 1.82
CA LYS A 187 -3.87 -30.82 1.17
C LYS A 187 -3.93 -31.39 -0.26
N SER A 188 -5.00 -32.08 -0.65
CA SER A 188 -5.18 -32.57 -2.02
C SER A 188 -5.31 -31.44 -3.04
N LYS A 189 -5.72 -30.25 -2.59
CA LYS A 189 -5.84 -29.04 -3.40
C LYS A 189 -4.55 -28.24 -3.53
N PHE A 190 -3.49 -28.61 -2.83
CA PHE A 190 -2.20 -27.94 -2.91
C PHE A 190 -1.49 -28.35 -4.20
N LYS A 191 -1.64 -27.51 -5.26
CA LYS A 191 -1.06 -27.78 -6.59
C LYS A 191 0.34 -27.18 -6.77
N VAL A 192 0.76 -26.31 -5.84
CA VAL A 192 2.05 -25.60 -5.86
C VAL A 192 2.77 -25.87 -4.56
N ARG A 193 4.08 -26.13 -4.65
CA ARG A 193 5.00 -26.23 -3.53
C ARG A 193 6.16 -25.28 -3.72
N ILE A 194 6.44 -24.46 -2.73
CA ILE A 194 7.62 -23.61 -2.70
C ILE A 194 8.83 -24.52 -2.50
N LEU A 195 9.76 -24.51 -3.44
CA LEU A 195 11.00 -25.29 -3.35
C LEU A 195 12.09 -24.50 -2.66
N GLU A 196 12.23 -23.23 -3.03
CA GLU A 196 13.28 -22.34 -2.56
C GLU A 196 12.80 -20.90 -2.58
N THR A 197 13.25 -20.10 -1.62
CA THR A 197 13.07 -18.63 -1.61
C THR A 197 14.45 -18.00 -1.70
N VAL A 198 14.73 -17.41 -2.85
CA VAL A 198 15.99 -16.68 -3.09
C VAL A 198 15.77 -15.21 -2.72
N LYS A 199 16.53 -14.74 -1.72
CA LYS A 199 16.52 -13.34 -1.31
C LYS A 199 17.64 -12.58 -2.01
N GLU A 200 17.27 -11.55 -2.72
CA GLU A 200 18.25 -10.56 -3.15
C GLU A 200 18.65 -9.70 -1.93
N GLN A 201 19.91 -9.74 -1.54
CA GLN A 201 20.42 -8.85 -0.48
C GLN A 201 20.44 -7.41 -1.02
N LYS A 202 19.38 -6.66 -0.79
CA LYS A 202 19.32 -5.23 -1.12
C LYS A 202 19.75 -4.42 0.09
N ASN A 203 20.94 -3.82 0.01
CA ASN A 203 21.44 -2.84 1.00
C ASN A 203 20.74 -1.47 0.84
N ARG A 204 19.49 -1.43 0.38
CA ARG A 204 18.78 -0.17 0.10
C ARG A 204 17.41 -0.19 0.76
N ILE A 205 17.04 0.93 1.37
CA ILE A 205 15.71 1.13 1.94
C ILE A 205 14.65 1.02 0.85
N ASP A 206 13.50 0.41 1.18
CA ASP A 206 12.35 0.40 0.27
C ASP A 206 11.84 1.83 0.09
N ILE A 207 11.64 2.26 -1.16
CA ILE A 207 11.19 3.63 -1.44
C ILE A 207 9.80 3.95 -0.86
N THR A 208 9.01 2.94 -0.50
CA THR A 208 7.72 3.14 0.17
C THR A 208 7.86 3.56 1.63
N GLU A 209 9.03 3.34 2.23
CA GLU A 209 9.36 3.69 3.61
C GLU A 209 10.19 4.98 3.72
N ALA A 210 10.66 5.49 2.59
CA ALA A 210 11.50 6.67 2.55
C ALA A 210 10.71 7.94 2.91
N LYS A 211 11.26 8.74 3.83
CA LYS A 211 10.69 10.04 4.19
C LYS A 211 10.92 11.10 3.12
N ILE A 212 12.05 11.03 2.43
CA ILE A 212 12.39 11.95 1.35
C ILE A 212 12.75 11.13 0.12
N LEU A 213 12.17 11.48 -1.03
CA LEU A 213 12.46 10.85 -2.32
C LEU A 213 12.96 11.85 -3.34
N VAL A 214 14.05 11.48 -4.02
CA VAL A 214 14.56 12.22 -5.20
C VAL A 214 14.27 11.35 -6.43
N SER A 215 13.24 11.71 -7.18
CA SER A 215 12.75 10.93 -8.31
C SER A 215 13.17 11.51 -9.65
N GLY A 216 13.74 10.67 -10.51
CA GLY A 216 14.22 11.06 -11.83
C GLY A 216 13.29 10.61 -12.96
N GLY A 217 13.01 11.53 -13.89
CA GLY A 217 12.32 11.23 -15.16
C GLY A 217 13.25 11.30 -16.37
N ARG A 218 12.68 11.24 -17.58
CA ARG A 218 13.43 11.34 -18.85
C ARG A 218 14.29 12.60 -18.97
N GLY A 219 13.92 13.70 -18.30
CA GLY A 219 14.70 14.94 -18.28
C GLY A 219 16.05 14.80 -17.58
N VAL A 220 16.24 13.80 -16.74
CA VAL A 220 17.53 13.47 -16.10
C VAL A 220 18.49 12.83 -17.10
N GLY A 221 17.99 12.01 -18.02
CA GLY A 221 18.71 11.43 -19.14
C GLY A 221 19.19 10.01 -18.87
N ASN A 222 20.40 9.85 -18.39
CA ASN A 222 21.13 8.58 -18.31
C ASN A 222 21.61 8.27 -16.88
N THR A 223 22.45 7.26 -16.73
CA THR A 223 23.04 6.83 -15.45
C THR A 223 23.80 7.98 -14.75
N GLU A 224 24.59 8.78 -15.50
CA GLU A 224 25.31 9.93 -14.93
C GLU A 224 24.35 10.96 -14.31
N GLY A 225 23.20 11.18 -14.95
CA GLY A 225 22.15 12.03 -14.39
C GLY A 225 21.57 11.47 -13.08
N PHE A 226 21.44 10.15 -12.97
CA PHE A 226 21.01 9.50 -11.73
C PHE A 226 22.09 9.50 -10.64
N GLU A 227 23.37 9.46 -11.00
CA GLU A 227 24.47 9.68 -10.04
C GLU A 227 24.41 11.11 -9.45
N MET A 228 24.09 12.10 -10.28
CA MET A 228 23.86 13.47 -9.81
C MET A 228 22.67 13.54 -8.84
N LEU A 229 21.56 12.86 -9.11
CA LEU A 229 20.45 12.73 -8.16
C LEU A 229 20.84 12.00 -6.88
N GLY A 230 21.71 11.00 -6.98
CA GLY A 230 22.28 10.28 -5.84
C GLY A 230 22.99 11.21 -4.86
N LYS A 231 23.81 12.14 -5.37
CA LYS A 231 24.50 13.15 -4.53
C LYS A 231 23.52 14.08 -3.81
N LEU A 232 22.43 14.48 -4.47
CA LEU A 232 21.36 15.25 -3.83
C LEU A 232 20.67 14.41 -2.75
N ALA A 233 20.37 13.15 -3.04
CA ALA A 233 19.73 12.25 -2.12
C ALA A 233 20.59 12.01 -0.86
N GLU A 234 21.89 11.77 -1.02
CA GLU A 234 22.85 11.66 0.09
C GLU A 234 22.86 12.92 0.98
N THR A 235 22.86 14.10 0.36
CA THR A 235 22.82 15.37 1.09
C THR A 235 21.55 15.50 1.93
N LEU A 236 20.44 14.93 1.49
CA LEU A 236 19.13 15.00 2.17
C LEU A 236 18.84 13.80 3.06
N ASN A 237 19.70 12.77 3.07
CA ASN A 237 19.41 11.46 3.63
C ASN A 237 18.13 10.86 3.03
N ALA A 238 18.02 10.95 1.72
CA ALA A 238 16.87 10.56 0.90
C ALA A 238 17.18 9.31 0.07
N GLU A 239 16.15 8.69 -0.47
CA GLU A 239 16.26 7.60 -1.43
C GLU A 239 16.03 8.09 -2.86
N VAL A 240 16.71 7.45 -3.82
CA VAL A 240 16.52 7.73 -5.25
C VAL A 240 15.44 6.83 -5.81
N SER A 241 14.51 7.40 -6.57
CA SER A 241 13.47 6.68 -7.31
C SER A 241 13.39 7.16 -8.77
N SER A 242 12.52 6.56 -9.55
CA SER A 242 12.39 6.93 -10.97
C SER A 242 10.98 6.77 -11.53
N SER A 243 10.72 7.42 -12.64
CA SER A 243 9.55 7.15 -13.46
C SER A 243 9.70 5.86 -14.26
N ARG A 244 8.59 5.26 -14.70
CA ARG A 244 8.58 4.06 -15.56
C ARG A 244 9.45 4.19 -16.79
N ALA A 245 9.49 5.36 -17.42
CA ALA A 245 10.30 5.58 -18.62
C ALA A 245 11.80 5.30 -18.40
N MET A 246 12.33 5.49 -17.19
CA MET A 246 13.72 5.22 -16.85
C MET A 246 13.98 3.74 -16.56
N VAL A 247 12.97 3.02 -16.11
CA VAL A 247 12.99 1.56 -15.94
C VAL A 247 12.93 0.88 -17.29
N ASP A 248 11.99 1.29 -18.15
CA ASP A 248 11.85 0.76 -19.51
C ASP A 248 13.11 1.02 -20.35
N ALA A 249 13.85 2.10 -20.07
CA ALA A 249 15.16 2.41 -20.68
C ALA A 249 16.35 1.64 -20.06
N GLY A 250 16.12 0.81 -19.04
CA GLY A 250 17.17 0.04 -18.36
C GLY A 250 18.13 0.86 -17.49
N VAL A 251 17.82 2.14 -17.22
CA VAL A 251 18.66 3.04 -16.40
C VAL A 251 18.44 2.80 -14.91
N MET A 252 17.23 2.48 -14.52
CA MET A 252 16.86 2.21 -13.11
C MET A 252 16.15 0.87 -12.97
N PRO A 253 16.34 0.17 -11.85
CA PRO A 253 15.67 -1.10 -11.61
C PRO A 253 14.18 -0.89 -11.26
N HIS A 254 13.35 -1.90 -11.50
CA HIS A 254 11.89 -1.84 -11.33
C HIS A 254 11.46 -1.55 -9.88
N ASP A 255 12.22 -1.98 -8.90
CA ASP A 255 11.94 -1.74 -7.48
C ASP A 255 12.06 -0.25 -7.05
N ARG A 256 12.62 0.58 -7.93
CA ARG A 256 12.71 2.04 -7.79
C ARG A 256 11.66 2.80 -8.61
N GLN A 257 10.77 2.08 -9.30
CA GLN A 257 9.72 2.70 -10.09
C GLN A 257 8.59 3.24 -9.21
N VAL A 258 8.28 4.52 -9.39
CA VAL A 258 7.09 5.18 -8.80
C VAL A 258 6.01 5.30 -9.86
N GLY A 259 4.76 4.97 -9.48
CA GLY A 259 3.58 5.10 -10.33
C GLY A 259 2.61 3.93 -10.20
N GLN A 260 1.54 3.95 -10.96
CA GLN A 260 0.44 2.99 -10.93
C GLN A 260 0.89 1.52 -11.09
N THR A 261 1.89 1.27 -11.93
CA THR A 261 2.44 -0.08 -12.18
C THR A 261 3.73 -0.35 -11.41
N GLY A 262 4.21 0.61 -10.65
CA GLY A 262 5.35 0.52 -9.74
C GLY A 262 4.89 0.58 -8.28
N LYS A 263 5.64 1.33 -7.48
CA LYS A 263 5.33 1.57 -6.08
C LYS A 263 4.55 2.86 -5.91
N THR A 264 3.57 2.85 -5.01
CA THR A 264 2.93 4.07 -4.50
C THR A 264 3.71 4.52 -3.27
N VAL A 265 4.10 5.77 -3.25
CA VAL A 265 4.93 6.39 -2.20
C VAL A 265 4.21 7.61 -1.62
N ARG A 266 4.49 7.89 -0.36
CA ARG A 266 3.96 9.05 0.35
C ARG A 266 5.01 9.61 1.31
N PRO A 267 6.10 10.17 0.75
CA PRO A 267 7.15 10.79 1.55
C PRO A 267 6.68 12.16 2.10
N ASP A 268 7.38 12.64 3.12
CA ASP A 268 7.24 14.02 3.61
C ASP A 268 7.71 15.02 2.54
N LEU A 269 8.67 14.63 1.67
CA LEU A 269 9.18 15.47 0.59
C LEU A 269 9.51 14.64 -0.66
N TYR A 270 8.91 15.03 -1.78
CA TYR A 270 9.12 14.40 -3.08
C TYR A 270 9.73 15.38 -4.09
N PHE A 271 10.93 15.09 -4.57
CA PHE A 271 11.57 15.84 -5.66
C PHE A 271 11.26 15.16 -7.00
N ALA A 272 10.51 15.82 -7.85
CA ALA A 272 10.19 15.39 -9.22
C ALA A 272 11.16 16.03 -10.23
N MET A 273 12.30 15.38 -10.51
CA MET A 273 13.38 15.90 -11.34
C MET A 273 13.23 15.43 -12.79
N GLY A 274 12.87 16.35 -13.70
CA GLY A 274 12.68 16.05 -15.12
C GLY A 274 11.56 15.04 -15.41
N ILE A 275 10.56 14.99 -14.55
CA ILE A 275 9.35 14.18 -14.69
C ILE A 275 8.24 15.02 -15.35
N SER A 276 7.55 14.44 -16.33
CA SER A 276 6.49 15.15 -17.07
C SER A 276 5.17 15.26 -16.28
N GLY A 277 4.89 14.32 -15.37
CA GLY A 277 3.61 14.30 -14.66
C GLY A 277 2.51 13.53 -15.41
N ALA A 278 2.85 12.44 -16.07
CA ALA A 278 1.83 11.52 -16.60
C ALA A 278 0.95 11.00 -15.46
N ILE A 279 -0.36 10.85 -15.70
CA ILE A 279 -1.37 10.43 -14.71
C ILE A 279 -0.96 9.15 -13.99
N GLN A 280 -0.35 8.19 -14.71
CA GLN A 280 0.11 6.95 -14.12
C GLN A 280 1.29 7.14 -13.12
N HIS A 281 2.08 8.20 -13.31
CA HIS A 281 3.14 8.56 -12.36
C HIS A 281 2.54 9.30 -11.15
N LEU A 282 1.67 10.27 -11.41
CA LEU A 282 0.99 11.07 -10.38
C LEU A 282 0.26 10.15 -9.40
N ALA A 283 -0.48 9.16 -9.89
CA ALA A 283 -1.19 8.15 -9.08
C ALA A 283 -0.29 7.40 -8.07
N GLY A 284 1.02 7.48 -8.22
CA GLY A 284 1.99 6.86 -7.31
C GLY A 284 2.66 7.83 -6.34
N MET A 285 2.45 9.18 -6.45
CA MET A 285 3.18 10.13 -5.62
C MET A 285 2.40 11.41 -5.24
N GLU A 286 1.23 11.65 -5.82
CA GLU A 286 0.46 12.89 -5.60
C GLU A 286 0.02 13.12 -4.15
N GLU A 287 0.01 12.05 -3.33
CA GLU A 287 -0.30 12.10 -1.89
C GLU A 287 0.94 12.42 -1.02
N SER A 288 2.08 12.80 -1.61
CA SER A 288 3.26 13.27 -0.87
C SER A 288 2.93 14.56 -0.11
N GLU A 289 3.54 14.80 1.08
CA GLU A 289 3.22 15.98 1.86
C GLU A 289 3.68 17.30 1.22
N PHE A 290 4.86 17.26 0.55
CA PHE A 290 5.38 18.39 -0.20
C PHE A 290 6.07 17.93 -1.48
N ILE A 291 5.71 18.51 -2.61
CA ILE A 291 6.22 18.16 -3.94
C ILE A 291 7.01 19.31 -4.53
N VAL A 292 8.29 19.08 -4.81
CA VAL A 292 9.16 20.01 -5.55
C VAL A 292 9.37 19.47 -6.95
N ALA A 293 8.96 20.23 -7.97
CA ALA A 293 9.12 19.81 -9.36
C ALA A 293 10.13 20.69 -10.11
N VAL A 294 11.00 20.06 -10.89
CA VAL A 294 11.92 20.74 -11.83
C VAL A 294 11.69 20.18 -13.22
N ASN A 295 11.29 21.03 -14.16
CA ASN A 295 11.12 20.65 -15.56
C ASN A 295 11.45 21.83 -16.50
N LYS A 296 11.99 21.53 -17.68
CA LYS A 296 12.25 22.54 -18.73
C LYS A 296 10.96 23.06 -19.36
N ASP A 297 9.97 22.20 -19.48
CA ASP A 297 8.66 22.53 -20.02
C ASP A 297 7.78 23.15 -18.93
N LYS A 298 7.51 24.43 -19.05
CA LYS A 298 6.65 25.18 -18.12
C LYS A 298 5.19 24.70 -18.09
N TYR A 299 4.77 23.95 -19.10
CA TYR A 299 3.42 23.37 -19.21
C TYR A 299 3.37 21.89 -18.80
N ALA A 300 4.47 21.35 -18.29
CA ALA A 300 4.49 19.97 -17.84
C ALA A 300 3.42 19.72 -16.76
N PRO A 301 2.57 18.68 -16.89
CA PRO A 301 1.49 18.41 -15.95
C PRO A 301 1.94 18.20 -14.50
N ILE A 302 3.22 17.88 -14.26
CA ILE A 302 3.77 17.74 -12.90
C ILE A 302 3.61 19.02 -12.08
N PHE A 303 3.60 20.20 -12.72
CA PHE A 303 3.42 21.47 -12.03
C PHE A 303 2.00 21.68 -11.48
N ASN A 304 1.01 20.90 -11.96
CA ASN A 304 -0.37 20.99 -11.45
C ASN A 304 -0.52 20.40 -10.04
N VAL A 305 0.42 19.52 -9.64
CA VAL A 305 0.43 18.86 -8.32
C VAL A 305 1.61 19.27 -7.46
N ALA A 306 2.54 20.09 -7.99
CA ALA A 306 3.70 20.55 -7.26
C ALA A 306 3.37 21.73 -6.35
N ASP A 307 3.82 21.68 -5.10
CA ASP A 307 3.77 22.81 -4.16
C ASP A 307 4.81 23.86 -4.53
N LEU A 308 5.96 23.43 -5.07
CA LEU A 308 7.02 24.32 -5.58
C LEU A 308 7.48 23.84 -6.95
N GLY A 309 7.30 24.69 -7.96
CA GLY A 309 7.71 24.43 -9.34
C GLY A 309 8.90 25.31 -9.77
N ILE A 310 9.93 24.70 -10.35
CA ILE A 310 11.08 25.40 -10.92
C ILE A 310 11.17 25.06 -12.41
N VAL A 311 10.98 26.06 -13.26
CA VAL A 311 11.13 25.91 -14.71
C VAL A 311 12.61 26.05 -15.06
N GLY A 312 13.24 24.93 -15.46
CA GLY A 312 14.65 24.95 -15.80
C GLY A 312 15.25 23.55 -16.08
N ASP A 313 16.54 23.55 -16.38
CA ASP A 313 17.29 22.32 -16.65
C ASP A 313 17.70 21.64 -15.34
N VAL A 314 17.25 20.40 -15.16
CA VAL A 314 17.63 19.54 -14.02
C VAL A 314 19.16 19.47 -13.87
N LYS A 315 19.91 19.38 -14.98
CA LYS A 315 21.38 19.28 -14.99
C LYS A 315 22.07 20.54 -14.44
N GLN A 316 21.40 21.69 -14.48
CA GLN A 316 21.90 22.94 -13.92
C GLN A 316 21.40 23.17 -12.49
N ILE A 317 20.13 22.86 -12.24
CA ILE A 317 19.47 23.17 -10.96
C ILE A 317 19.91 22.20 -9.86
N VAL A 318 20.00 20.88 -10.14
CA VAL A 318 20.34 19.89 -9.12
C VAL A 318 21.71 20.10 -8.48
N PRO A 319 22.80 20.40 -9.23
CA PRO A 319 24.08 20.69 -8.61
C PRO A 319 24.07 21.93 -7.69
N LEU A 320 23.40 23.00 -8.13
CA LEU A 320 23.25 24.24 -7.33
C LEU A 320 22.44 23.97 -6.05
N LEU A 321 21.35 23.21 -6.16
CA LEU A 321 20.52 22.82 -5.03
C LEU A 321 21.31 21.96 -4.04
N THR A 322 22.09 21.01 -4.53
CA THR A 322 22.93 20.13 -3.70
C THR A 322 23.97 20.93 -2.93
N GLU A 323 24.66 21.86 -3.60
CA GLU A 323 25.66 22.73 -2.97
C GLU A 323 25.02 23.61 -1.88
N ARG A 324 23.86 24.23 -2.20
CA ARG A 324 23.17 25.11 -1.26
C ARG A 324 22.72 24.38 -0.01
N LEU A 325 22.11 23.20 -0.17
CA LEU A 325 21.65 22.36 0.96
C LEU A 325 22.82 21.85 1.80
N ALA A 326 23.94 21.44 1.18
CA ALA A 326 25.14 21.03 1.89
C ALA A 326 25.72 22.18 2.75
N ASN A 327 25.66 23.42 2.28
CA ASN A 327 26.12 24.59 3.00
C ASN A 327 25.22 24.92 4.20
N ILE A 328 23.89 24.85 4.06
CA ILE A 328 22.94 25.06 5.15
C ILE A 328 23.19 24.04 6.29
N ARG A 329 23.34 22.75 5.98
CA ARG A 329 23.63 21.71 6.97
C ARG A 329 24.95 21.91 7.73
N LYS A 330 25.92 22.62 7.17
CA LYS A 330 27.18 22.95 7.86
C LYS A 330 27.03 24.09 8.84
N THR A 331 26.03 24.96 8.60
CA THR A 331 25.79 26.15 9.44
C THR A 331 24.93 25.82 10.67
N ASP A 332 24.14 24.72 10.60
CA ASP A 332 23.26 24.26 11.69
C ASP A 332 23.95 23.24 12.64
N LYS A 333 25.24 22.99 12.45
CA LYS A 333 26.10 22.19 13.36
C LYS A 333 27.07 23.09 14.11
#